data_79a76545989ba29260ba6dbf63c84a26
#
_entry.id   79a76545989ba29260ba6dbf63c84a26
#
_cell.length_a   1.000
_cell.length_b   1.000
_cell.length_c   1.000
_cell.angle_alpha   90.00
_cell.angle_beta   90.00
_cell.angle_gamma   90.00
#
_symmetry.space_group_name_H-M   'P 1'
#
loop_
_entity.id
_entity.type
_entity.pdbx_description
1 polymer ?
#
loop_
_entity_poly.entity_id
_entity_poly.type
_entity_poly.pdbx_seq_one_letter_code
_entity_poly.pdbx_strand_id
1 'polypeptide(L)'
;MKKIFYIIPNMISCGRNMTNVKAKVNSRRQFPYEIKVIAENLFVPWAIDISNEGKLYFTERSGIIRIIEDGELLSQPIMTFSTPFVSQGEGGLLGITLDLNYSQNHYIYVMHSYGETNKIYNRVVRLLENNNKATIDKILLDKIPGGQIHNGGRIKIGPDKKLYITTGDAGNSALAQEPMSTAGKILRIELDGRIPEDNPINNSPVYSIGHRNPQGLAWDSKNVLYASEHGQSAHDEINIIKPGANYGWPLVQGNEESTEIMIQKPLIHSKEETLAPSGITFVNQGPWQGKLLIANLRGQQLLAMELNGKGTVVNNVQGLLKNEYGRLREVIEDKDGSIYMTTSNRDGRGKPDRADDKIIKLIPK
;
A
#
# COMPACT_ATOMS: atom_id res chain seq x y z
N MET A 1 49.03 49.43 -2.95
CA MET A 1 48.34 48.30 -3.51
C MET A 1 47.33 47.79 -2.47
N LYS A 2 46.05 48.12 -2.61
CA LYS A 2 44.99 47.72 -1.68
C LYS A 2 44.41 46.39 -2.18
N LYS A 3 44.44 45.36 -1.34
CA LYS A 3 43.74 44.09 -1.58
C LYS A 3 42.26 44.22 -1.18
N ILE A 4 41.38 44.02 -2.15
CA ILE A 4 39.92 43.98 -1.93
C ILE A 4 39.56 42.53 -1.67
N PHE A 5 38.98 42.23 -0.50
CA PHE A 5 38.38 40.95 -0.16
C PHE A 5 36.90 40.98 -0.57
N TYR A 6 36.50 40.07 -1.46
CA TYR A 6 35.08 39.78 -1.74
C TYR A 6 34.56 38.79 -0.70
N ILE A 7 33.54 39.20 0.01
CA ILE A 7 32.77 38.32 0.91
C ILE A 7 31.67 37.69 0.06
N ILE A 8 31.67 36.35 -0.06
CA ILE A 8 30.62 35.59 -0.66
C ILE A 8 29.61 35.28 0.45
N PRO A 9 28.29 35.56 0.29
CA PRO A 9 27.31 35.18 1.28
C PRO A 9 27.03 33.66 1.18
N ASN A 10 27.22 32.97 2.28
CA ASN A 10 26.80 31.57 2.44
C ASN A 10 25.30 31.44 2.27
N MET A 11 24.87 30.76 1.21
CA MET A 11 23.51 30.24 1.09
C MET A 11 23.34 29.08 2.09
N ILE A 12 22.55 29.30 3.10
CA ILE A 12 22.13 28.27 4.05
C ILE A 12 21.12 27.38 3.34
N SER A 13 21.59 26.22 2.89
CA SER A 13 20.74 25.13 2.40
C SER A 13 19.98 24.51 3.58
N CYS A 14 18.68 24.75 3.67
CA CYS A 14 17.81 24.21 4.69
C CYS A 14 17.37 22.78 4.31
N GLY A 15 18.31 21.81 4.37
CA GLY A 15 18.02 20.38 4.24
C GLY A 15 17.60 19.81 5.60
N ARG A 16 16.32 19.71 5.88
CA ARG A 16 15.84 19.03 7.09
C ARG A 16 15.93 17.51 6.92
N ASN A 17 16.78 16.88 7.73
CA ASN A 17 16.96 15.43 7.79
C ASN A 17 15.84 14.77 8.62
N MET A 18 15.25 13.66 8.13
CA MET A 18 14.32 12.83 8.91
C MET A 18 14.95 12.22 10.17
N THR A 19 16.26 12.03 10.19
CA THR A 19 17.00 11.41 11.29
C THR A 19 17.31 12.32 12.47
N ASN A 20 17.14 13.65 12.37
CA ASN A 20 17.49 14.60 13.41
C ASN A 20 16.29 15.30 14.07
N VAL A 21 15.12 14.69 14.09
CA VAL A 21 14.11 15.05 15.07
C VAL A 21 14.52 14.37 16.38
N LYS A 22 15.36 15.02 17.18
CA LYS A 22 15.54 14.67 18.59
C LYS A 22 14.15 14.60 19.19
N ALA A 23 13.70 13.39 19.54
CA ALA A 23 12.49 13.21 20.31
C ALA A 23 12.65 14.05 21.59
N LYS A 24 12.02 15.22 21.65
CA LYS A 24 11.73 15.84 22.92
C LYS A 24 10.85 14.84 23.65
N VAL A 25 11.42 14.21 24.69
CA VAL A 25 10.67 13.44 25.67
C VAL A 25 9.73 14.44 26.36
N ASN A 26 8.61 14.71 25.71
CA ASN A 26 7.49 15.39 26.34
C ASN A 26 6.65 14.32 27.01
N SER A 27 6.49 14.48 28.31
CA SER A 27 5.49 13.86 29.22
C SER A 27 4.66 12.79 28.56
N ARG A 28 4.62 11.59 29.14
CA ARG A 28 3.78 10.45 28.76
C ARG A 28 2.38 10.92 28.35
N ARG A 29 2.18 11.36 27.13
CA ARG A 29 0.85 11.39 26.52
C ARG A 29 0.44 9.93 26.46
N GLN A 30 -0.56 9.56 27.23
CA GLN A 30 -1.16 8.24 27.19
C GLN A 30 -1.47 7.92 25.73
N PHE A 31 -1.08 6.74 25.23
CA PHE A 31 -1.39 6.30 23.87
C PHE A 31 -2.92 6.40 23.66
N PRO A 32 -3.38 7.12 22.63
CA PRO A 32 -4.76 7.57 22.56
C PRO A 32 -5.75 6.50 22.11
N TYR A 33 -5.28 5.28 21.92
CA TYR A 33 -6.08 4.12 21.53
C TYR A 33 -5.93 3.00 22.54
N GLU A 34 -6.98 2.22 22.72
CA GLU A 34 -6.92 0.88 23.30
C GLU A 34 -6.47 -0.09 22.20
N ILE A 35 -5.59 -1.03 22.51
CA ILE A 35 -5.07 -2.02 21.55
C ILE A 35 -5.70 -3.36 21.84
N LYS A 36 -6.33 -3.97 20.82
CA LYS A 36 -6.94 -5.29 20.92
C LYS A 36 -6.47 -6.16 19.76
N VAL A 37 -5.95 -7.35 20.05
CA VAL A 37 -5.74 -8.39 19.04
C VAL A 37 -7.08 -9.08 18.81
N ILE A 38 -7.55 -9.09 17.56
CA ILE A 38 -8.87 -9.62 17.21
C ILE A 38 -8.79 -10.95 16.44
N ALA A 39 -7.63 -11.28 15.87
CA ALA A 39 -7.35 -12.58 15.28
C ALA A 39 -5.85 -12.89 15.37
N GLU A 40 -5.53 -14.15 15.55
CA GLU A 40 -4.18 -14.68 15.67
C GLU A 40 -3.99 -15.95 14.84
N ASN A 41 -2.75 -16.44 14.76
CA ASN A 41 -2.38 -17.66 14.04
C ASN A 41 -2.76 -17.60 12.55
N LEU A 42 -2.66 -16.42 11.96
CA LEU A 42 -2.91 -16.19 10.54
C LEU A 42 -1.64 -16.43 9.72
N PHE A 43 -1.81 -16.53 8.39
CA PHE A 43 -0.68 -16.69 7.49
C PHE A 43 -0.56 -15.51 6.52
N VAL A 44 0.22 -14.50 6.91
CA VAL A 44 0.44 -13.28 6.11
C VAL A 44 -0.90 -12.66 5.67
N PRO A 45 -1.73 -12.14 6.62
CA PRO A 45 -2.93 -11.38 6.27
C PRO A 45 -2.49 -10.14 5.49
N TRP A 46 -2.74 -10.19 4.16
CA TRP A 46 -2.09 -9.26 3.24
C TRP A 46 -2.85 -7.94 3.11
N ALA A 47 -4.15 -7.99 3.04
CA ALA A 47 -5.01 -6.81 2.93
C ALA A 47 -6.35 -7.06 3.65
N ILE A 48 -6.97 -5.95 4.07
CA ILE A 48 -8.27 -5.92 4.74
C ILE A 48 -9.18 -4.95 4.02
N ASP A 49 -10.48 -5.25 3.98
CA ASP A 49 -11.54 -4.29 3.73
C ASP A 49 -12.74 -4.57 4.64
N ILE A 50 -13.58 -3.56 4.90
CA ILE A 50 -14.67 -3.61 5.87
C ILE A 50 -15.98 -3.28 5.18
N SER A 51 -16.97 -4.16 5.33
CA SER A 51 -18.31 -3.92 4.80
C SER A 51 -19.06 -2.84 5.58
N ASN A 52 -20.16 -2.37 4.98
CA ASN A 52 -21.03 -1.40 5.65
C ASN A 52 -21.64 -1.91 6.96
N GLU A 53 -21.78 -3.20 7.07
CA GLU A 53 -22.30 -3.92 8.23
C GLU A 53 -21.22 -4.21 9.29
N GLY A 54 -19.96 -3.84 9.04
CA GLY A 54 -18.84 -4.02 9.96
C GLY A 54 -18.17 -5.39 9.88
N LYS A 55 -18.47 -6.21 8.87
CA LYS A 55 -17.74 -7.44 8.60
C LYS A 55 -16.38 -7.10 8.00
N LEU A 56 -15.34 -7.71 8.54
CA LEU A 56 -13.97 -7.52 8.09
C LEU A 56 -13.56 -8.67 7.18
N TYR A 57 -13.28 -8.35 5.93
CA TYR A 57 -12.80 -9.28 4.90
C TYR A 57 -11.29 -9.13 4.77
N PHE A 58 -10.57 -10.25 4.72
CA PHE A 58 -9.13 -10.18 4.55
C PHE A 58 -8.60 -11.35 3.73
N THR A 59 -7.48 -11.09 3.06
CA THR A 59 -6.75 -12.10 2.30
C THR A 59 -5.60 -12.64 3.12
N GLU A 60 -5.37 -13.95 3.08
CA GLU A 60 -4.10 -14.56 3.45
C GLU A 60 -3.31 -14.87 2.18
N ARG A 61 -2.02 -14.53 2.15
CA ARG A 61 -1.17 -14.69 0.96
C ARG A 61 -1.16 -16.13 0.41
N SER A 62 -1.43 -17.11 1.25
CA SER A 62 -1.56 -18.53 0.91
C SER A 62 -2.69 -18.85 -0.07
N GLY A 63 -3.62 -17.91 -0.34
CA GLY A 63 -4.73 -18.09 -1.26
C GLY A 63 -6.09 -18.24 -0.59
N ILE A 64 -6.25 -17.73 0.62
CA ILE A 64 -7.46 -17.87 1.41
C ILE A 64 -8.08 -16.50 1.65
N ILE A 65 -9.40 -16.37 1.52
CA ILE A 65 -10.17 -15.20 1.95
C ILE A 65 -11.00 -15.61 3.17
N ARG A 66 -10.88 -14.80 4.23
CA ARG A 66 -11.57 -15.03 5.50
C ARG A 66 -12.38 -13.81 5.93
N ILE A 67 -13.28 -14.04 6.88
CA ILE A 67 -14.15 -13.01 7.47
C ILE A 67 -14.00 -13.03 8.99
N ILE A 68 -13.97 -11.83 9.58
CA ILE A 68 -14.29 -11.60 10.98
C ILE A 68 -15.67 -10.93 11.03
N GLU A 69 -16.61 -11.54 11.70
CA GLU A 69 -17.98 -11.07 11.89
C GLU A 69 -18.28 -11.03 13.39
N ASP A 70 -18.86 -9.92 13.88
CA ASP A 70 -19.17 -9.71 15.30
C ASP A 70 -17.95 -9.90 16.24
N GLY A 71 -16.75 -9.60 15.72
CA GLY A 71 -15.48 -9.73 16.43
C GLY A 71 -14.91 -11.15 16.48
N GLU A 72 -15.53 -12.12 15.81
CA GLU A 72 -15.09 -13.52 15.76
C GLU A 72 -14.65 -13.92 14.36
N LEU A 73 -13.52 -14.61 14.29
CA LEU A 73 -13.00 -15.18 13.04
C LEU A 73 -13.84 -16.41 12.65
N LEU A 74 -14.49 -16.35 11.49
CA LEU A 74 -15.24 -17.50 10.98
C LEU A 74 -14.32 -18.71 10.76
N SER A 75 -14.78 -19.88 11.18
CA SER A 75 -13.99 -21.12 11.14
C SER A 75 -13.64 -21.56 9.72
N GLN A 76 -14.50 -21.28 8.75
CA GLN A 76 -14.30 -21.63 7.35
C GLN A 76 -13.96 -20.40 6.51
N PRO A 77 -13.00 -20.50 5.59
CA PRO A 77 -12.76 -19.46 4.60
C PRO A 77 -13.94 -19.34 3.64
N ILE A 78 -14.19 -18.12 3.14
CA ILE A 78 -15.21 -17.93 2.09
C ILE A 78 -14.72 -18.32 0.73
N MET A 79 -13.40 -18.36 0.52
CA MET A 79 -12.75 -18.79 -0.70
C MET A 79 -11.37 -19.34 -0.43
N THR A 80 -11.03 -20.42 -1.15
CA THR A 80 -9.67 -20.94 -1.26
C THR A 80 -9.32 -21.06 -2.73
N PHE A 81 -8.27 -20.35 -3.15
CA PHE A 81 -7.78 -20.44 -4.54
C PHE A 81 -7.03 -21.75 -4.75
N SER A 82 -7.25 -22.36 -5.90
CA SER A 82 -6.59 -23.58 -6.34
C SER A 82 -5.84 -23.34 -7.67
N THR A 83 -5.14 -24.35 -8.16
CA THR A 83 -4.45 -24.31 -9.47
C THR A 83 -5.32 -23.62 -10.54
N PRO A 84 -4.78 -22.65 -11.30
CA PRO A 84 -3.35 -22.30 -11.44
C PRO A 84 -2.81 -21.25 -10.43
N PHE A 85 -3.51 -20.96 -9.32
CA PHE A 85 -3.02 -20.07 -8.27
C PHE A 85 -1.63 -20.52 -7.77
N VAL A 86 -0.73 -19.55 -7.50
CA VAL A 86 0.56 -19.81 -6.89
C VAL A 86 0.82 -18.80 -5.76
N SER A 87 1.38 -19.28 -4.63
CA SER A 87 1.93 -18.47 -3.56
C SER A 87 3.43 -18.73 -3.49
N GLN A 88 4.22 -17.88 -4.12
CA GLN A 88 5.66 -18.05 -4.23
C GLN A 88 6.38 -16.71 -4.07
N GLY A 89 7.41 -16.68 -3.22
CA GLY A 89 8.13 -15.45 -2.90
C GLY A 89 7.20 -14.41 -2.26
N GLU A 90 7.09 -13.24 -2.88
CA GLU A 90 6.16 -12.18 -2.49
C GLU A 90 4.75 -12.34 -3.13
N GLY A 91 4.63 -13.19 -4.16
CA GLY A 91 3.38 -13.45 -4.84
C GLY A 91 2.44 -14.35 -4.04
N GLY A 92 1.16 -14.35 -4.41
CA GLY A 92 0.08 -15.07 -3.75
C GLY A 92 -1.24 -14.36 -3.91
N LEU A 93 -2.13 -14.50 -2.94
CA LEU A 93 -3.34 -13.69 -2.83
C LEU A 93 -2.99 -12.39 -2.09
N LEU A 94 -3.19 -11.27 -2.76
CA LEU A 94 -2.68 -9.96 -2.34
C LEU A 94 -3.82 -9.03 -1.90
N GLY A 95 -4.08 -7.97 -2.64
CA GLY A 95 -5.09 -6.97 -2.30
C GLY A 95 -6.52 -7.49 -2.35
N ILE A 96 -7.37 -6.88 -1.54
CA ILE A 96 -8.82 -7.05 -1.54
C ILE A 96 -9.49 -5.68 -1.41
N THR A 97 -10.62 -5.48 -2.08
CA THR A 97 -11.54 -4.39 -1.81
C THR A 97 -12.96 -4.81 -2.15
N LEU A 98 -13.92 -4.35 -1.35
CA LEU A 98 -15.35 -4.59 -1.57
C LEU A 98 -15.89 -3.58 -2.57
N ASP A 99 -16.93 -3.96 -3.31
CA ASP A 99 -17.65 -3.03 -4.17
C ASP A 99 -18.33 -1.94 -3.36
N LEU A 100 -18.48 -0.75 -3.94
CA LEU A 100 -19.16 0.39 -3.30
C LEU A 100 -20.62 0.07 -2.94
N ASN A 101 -21.24 -0.84 -3.70
CA ASN A 101 -22.60 -1.33 -3.47
C ASN A 101 -22.61 -2.78 -2.96
N TYR A 102 -21.57 -3.18 -2.20
CA TYR A 102 -21.37 -4.56 -1.74
C TYR A 102 -22.61 -5.15 -1.06
N SER A 103 -23.31 -4.38 -0.24
CA SER A 103 -24.56 -4.81 0.43
C SER A 103 -25.68 -5.21 -0.55
N GLN A 104 -25.58 -4.85 -1.83
CA GLN A 104 -26.57 -5.16 -2.87
C GLN A 104 -26.06 -6.20 -3.87
N ASN A 105 -24.81 -6.06 -4.29
CA ASN A 105 -24.25 -6.86 -5.38
C ASN A 105 -23.27 -7.96 -4.93
N HIS A 106 -22.80 -7.90 -3.68
CA HIS A 106 -21.87 -8.85 -3.08
C HIS A 106 -20.57 -9.07 -3.87
N TYR A 107 -20.13 -8.05 -4.63
CA TYR A 107 -18.89 -8.13 -5.38
C TYR A 107 -17.67 -7.81 -4.51
N ILE A 108 -16.64 -8.64 -4.65
CA ILE A 108 -15.33 -8.49 -4.03
C ILE A 108 -14.28 -8.48 -5.14
N TYR A 109 -13.34 -7.54 -5.08
CA TYR A 109 -12.22 -7.47 -6.01
C TYR A 109 -10.97 -7.96 -5.31
N VAL A 110 -10.19 -8.82 -5.97
CA VAL A 110 -8.91 -9.31 -5.44
C VAL A 110 -7.86 -9.37 -6.54
N MET A 111 -6.61 -9.20 -6.14
CA MET A 111 -5.45 -9.45 -6.99
C MET A 111 -4.71 -10.67 -6.50
N HIS A 112 -4.35 -11.58 -7.41
CA HIS A 112 -3.60 -12.78 -7.06
C HIS A 112 -2.60 -13.19 -8.14
N SER A 113 -1.59 -13.96 -7.72
CA SER A 113 -0.61 -14.57 -8.61
C SER A 113 -1.07 -15.93 -9.10
N TYR A 114 -0.69 -16.28 -10.34
CA TYR A 114 -0.94 -17.61 -10.91
C TYR A 114 0.20 -18.04 -11.84
N GLY A 115 0.34 -19.35 -12.02
CA GLY A 115 1.36 -19.95 -12.87
C GLY A 115 0.81 -20.32 -14.23
N GLU A 116 1.56 -20.01 -15.30
CA GLU A 116 1.26 -20.41 -16.65
C GLU A 116 2.56 -20.57 -17.45
N THR A 117 2.76 -21.73 -18.09
CA THR A 117 3.92 -22.00 -18.95
C THR A 117 5.26 -21.64 -18.30
N ASN A 118 5.47 -22.08 -17.05
CA ASN A 118 6.66 -21.80 -16.23
C ASN A 118 6.92 -20.30 -15.93
N LYS A 119 5.91 -19.45 -16.10
CA LYS A 119 5.95 -18.03 -15.72
C LYS A 119 4.93 -17.75 -14.63
N ILE A 120 5.20 -16.74 -13.84
CA ILE A 120 4.27 -16.19 -12.88
C ILE A 120 3.65 -14.94 -13.49
N TYR A 121 2.33 -14.85 -13.39
CA TYR A 121 1.54 -13.68 -13.72
C TYR A 121 0.69 -13.28 -12.53
N ASN A 122 0.27 -12.05 -12.51
CA ASN A 122 -0.79 -11.57 -11.63
C ASN A 122 -2.06 -11.30 -12.44
N ARG A 123 -3.21 -11.36 -11.77
CA ARG A 123 -4.49 -10.94 -12.34
C ARG A 123 -5.38 -10.30 -11.28
N VAL A 124 -6.31 -9.50 -11.75
CA VAL A 124 -7.39 -8.94 -10.93
C VAL A 124 -8.68 -9.65 -11.30
N VAL A 125 -9.36 -10.18 -10.30
CA VAL A 125 -10.65 -10.86 -10.49
C VAL A 125 -11.72 -10.22 -9.61
N ARG A 126 -12.96 -10.24 -10.11
CA ARG A 126 -14.15 -9.98 -9.33
C ARG A 126 -14.73 -11.31 -8.88
N LEU A 127 -15.04 -11.37 -7.59
CA LEU A 127 -15.73 -12.50 -6.98
C LEU A 127 -17.18 -12.10 -6.70
N LEU A 128 -18.06 -13.07 -6.71
CA LEU A 128 -19.42 -12.99 -6.19
C LEU A 128 -19.48 -13.80 -4.89
N GLU A 129 -19.81 -13.13 -3.79
CA GLU A 129 -20.02 -13.75 -2.48
C GLU A 129 -21.50 -14.05 -2.28
N ASN A 130 -21.82 -15.20 -1.74
CA ASN A 130 -23.15 -15.61 -1.33
C ASN A 130 -23.06 -16.54 -0.13
N ASN A 131 -23.70 -16.17 0.99
CA ASN A 131 -23.77 -16.96 2.21
C ASN A 131 -22.38 -17.44 2.70
N ASN A 132 -21.44 -16.51 2.83
CA ASN A 132 -20.06 -16.76 3.24
C ASN A 132 -19.30 -17.76 2.33
N LYS A 133 -19.65 -17.79 1.04
CA LYS A 133 -18.90 -18.50 -0.01
C LYS A 133 -18.71 -17.57 -1.21
N ALA A 134 -17.50 -17.49 -1.72
CA ALA A 134 -17.20 -16.69 -2.89
C ALA A 134 -16.74 -17.54 -4.06
N THR A 135 -17.09 -17.12 -5.27
CA THR A 135 -16.67 -17.73 -6.54
C THR A 135 -16.17 -16.66 -7.49
N ILE A 136 -15.28 -17.03 -8.41
CA ILE A 136 -14.81 -16.09 -9.45
C ILE A 136 -15.99 -15.81 -10.40
N ASP A 137 -16.41 -14.55 -10.45
CA ASP A 137 -17.41 -14.06 -11.38
C ASP A 137 -16.77 -13.61 -12.70
N LYS A 138 -15.68 -12.84 -12.63
CA LYS A 138 -15.04 -12.27 -13.81
C LYS A 138 -13.54 -12.01 -13.61
N ILE A 139 -12.73 -12.27 -14.63
CA ILE A 139 -11.36 -11.77 -14.73
C ILE A 139 -11.44 -10.35 -15.31
N LEU A 140 -10.97 -9.34 -14.57
CA LEU A 140 -11.03 -7.95 -14.98
C LEU A 140 -9.76 -7.50 -15.69
N LEU A 141 -8.62 -7.97 -15.22
CA LEU A 141 -7.31 -7.70 -15.81
C LEU A 141 -6.44 -8.96 -15.69
N ASP A 142 -5.83 -9.38 -16.77
CA ASP A 142 -5.06 -10.63 -16.85
C ASP A 142 -3.64 -10.40 -17.37
N LYS A 143 -2.79 -11.40 -17.22
CA LYS A 143 -1.41 -11.41 -17.77
C LYS A 143 -0.55 -10.22 -17.30
N ILE A 144 -0.83 -9.67 -16.11
CA ILE A 144 0.08 -8.70 -15.50
C ILE A 144 1.39 -9.44 -15.20
N PRO A 145 2.56 -8.98 -15.66
CA PRO A 145 3.82 -9.63 -15.31
C PRO A 145 3.97 -9.78 -13.79
N GLY A 146 4.29 -10.98 -13.35
CA GLY A 146 4.50 -11.33 -11.95
C GLY A 146 5.85 -12.01 -11.76
N GLY A 147 6.30 -12.09 -10.54
CA GLY A 147 7.59 -12.68 -10.20
C GLY A 147 7.67 -13.16 -8.76
N GLN A 148 8.84 -13.65 -8.38
CA GLN A 148 9.12 -13.99 -6.98
C GLN A 148 9.19 -12.77 -6.07
N ILE A 149 9.45 -11.59 -6.66
CA ILE A 149 9.53 -10.30 -5.97
C ILE A 149 8.76 -9.24 -6.76
N HIS A 150 8.44 -8.14 -6.09
CA HIS A 150 7.88 -6.93 -6.68
C HIS A 150 6.59 -7.16 -7.47
N ASN A 151 5.57 -7.72 -6.82
CA ASN A 151 4.27 -7.94 -7.44
C ASN A 151 3.31 -6.75 -7.27
N GLY A 152 3.66 -5.76 -6.46
CA GLY A 152 2.74 -4.70 -6.05
C GLY A 152 1.59 -5.29 -5.22
N GLY A 153 0.38 -5.26 -5.76
CA GLY A 153 -0.73 -6.05 -5.25
C GLY A 153 -1.83 -5.27 -4.55
N ARG A 154 -1.64 -3.98 -4.26
CA ARG A 154 -2.68 -3.17 -3.63
C ARG A 154 -3.78 -2.85 -4.63
N ILE A 155 -5.02 -3.08 -4.23
CA ILE A 155 -6.20 -2.64 -4.99
C ILE A 155 -7.10 -1.81 -4.08
N LYS A 156 -7.64 -0.72 -4.62
CA LYS A 156 -8.57 0.18 -3.91
C LYS A 156 -9.51 0.83 -4.93
N ILE A 157 -10.75 1.08 -4.52
CA ILE A 157 -11.67 1.89 -5.32
C ILE A 157 -11.48 3.36 -4.95
N GLY A 158 -11.19 4.18 -5.96
CA GLY A 158 -10.99 5.61 -5.79
C GLY A 158 -12.28 6.42 -5.65
N PRO A 159 -12.19 7.71 -5.27
CA PRO A 159 -13.34 8.61 -5.18
C PRO A 159 -14.09 8.78 -6.51
N ASP A 160 -13.42 8.54 -7.62
CA ASP A 160 -13.95 8.52 -8.98
C ASP A 160 -14.67 7.21 -9.35
N LYS A 161 -14.81 6.30 -8.39
CA LYS A 161 -15.44 4.98 -8.53
C LYS A 161 -14.73 4.05 -9.52
N LYS A 162 -13.43 4.24 -9.74
CA LYS A 162 -12.59 3.35 -10.55
C LYS A 162 -11.74 2.48 -9.64
N LEU A 163 -11.33 1.31 -10.13
CA LEU A 163 -10.43 0.40 -9.45
C LEU A 163 -8.98 0.78 -9.79
N TYR A 164 -8.21 1.13 -8.76
CA TYR A 164 -6.78 1.38 -8.85
C TYR A 164 -6.00 0.17 -8.37
N ILE A 165 -4.97 -0.20 -9.12
CA ILE A 165 -4.17 -1.40 -8.88
C ILE A 165 -2.69 -1.02 -8.91
N THR A 166 -1.92 -1.41 -7.90
CA THR A 166 -0.47 -1.29 -7.93
C THR A 166 0.17 -2.54 -8.49
N THR A 167 1.14 -2.39 -9.37
CA THR A 167 1.95 -3.48 -9.92
C THR A 167 3.43 -3.17 -9.75
N GLY A 168 4.21 -4.15 -9.32
CA GLY A 168 5.66 -4.03 -9.27
C GLY A 168 6.32 -4.34 -10.62
N ASP A 169 7.61 -4.13 -10.70
CA ASP A 169 8.42 -4.43 -11.89
C ASP A 169 8.66 -5.92 -12.12
N ALA A 170 8.12 -6.78 -11.25
CA ALA A 170 8.27 -8.24 -11.31
C ALA A 170 9.73 -8.74 -11.33
N GLY A 171 10.67 -7.93 -10.80
CA GLY A 171 12.11 -8.21 -10.83
C GLY A 171 12.79 -7.86 -12.16
N ASN A 172 12.07 -7.27 -13.10
CA ASN A 172 12.62 -6.73 -14.35
C ASN A 172 12.37 -5.22 -14.40
N SER A 173 13.34 -4.45 -13.91
CA SER A 173 13.22 -3.00 -13.75
C SER A 173 12.95 -2.23 -15.05
N ALA A 174 13.39 -2.75 -16.22
CA ALA A 174 13.13 -2.13 -17.51
C ALA A 174 11.63 -2.00 -17.81
N LEU A 175 10.80 -2.95 -17.34
CA LEU A 175 9.34 -2.93 -17.56
C LEU A 175 8.67 -1.70 -16.95
N ALA A 176 9.27 -1.10 -15.92
CA ALA A 176 8.71 0.10 -15.29
C ALA A 176 8.65 1.30 -16.24
N GLN A 177 9.58 1.41 -17.17
CA GLN A 177 9.63 2.49 -18.18
C GLN A 177 8.94 2.12 -19.50
N GLU A 178 8.55 0.85 -19.69
CA GLU A 178 7.83 0.40 -20.89
C GLU A 178 6.36 0.84 -20.85
N PRO A 179 5.87 1.76 -21.74
CA PRO A 179 4.52 2.29 -21.66
C PRO A 179 3.41 1.24 -21.88
N MET A 180 3.72 0.19 -22.63
CA MET A 180 2.76 -0.89 -22.95
C MET A 180 2.76 -2.01 -21.93
N SER A 181 3.73 -2.03 -21.01
CA SER A 181 3.78 -3.00 -19.92
C SER A 181 2.83 -2.59 -18.79
N THR A 182 2.19 -3.58 -18.17
CA THR A 182 1.42 -3.39 -16.94
C THR A 182 2.24 -3.64 -15.67
N ALA A 183 3.54 -3.92 -15.78
CA ALA A 183 4.47 -4.06 -14.65
C ALA A 183 5.13 -2.72 -14.28
N GLY A 184 5.36 -2.47 -13.01
CA GLY A 184 5.95 -1.23 -12.52
C GLY A 184 5.05 0.00 -12.75
N LYS A 185 3.77 -0.15 -12.45
CA LYS A 185 2.70 0.82 -12.76
C LYS A 185 1.74 1.01 -11.59
N ILE A 186 1.03 2.11 -11.63
CA ILE A 186 -0.32 2.17 -11.05
C ILE A 186 -1.28 2.09 -12.23
N LEU A 187 -2.22 1.14 -12.17
CA LEU A 187 -3.23 0.91 -13.17
C LEU A 187 -4.58 1.43 -12.69
N ARG A 188 -5.47 1.80 -13.61
CA ARG A 188 -6.83 2.28 -13.33
C ARG A 188 -7.79 1.69 -14.35
N ILE A 189 -8.84 1.02 -13.88
CA ILE A 189 -9.87 0.39 -14.71
C ILE A 189 -11.27 0.67 -14.14
N GLU A 190 -12.29 0.47 -14.96
CA GLU A 190 -13.68 0.40 -14.51
C GLU A 190 -13.89 -0.84 -13.60
N LEU A 191 -14.93 -0.80 -12.76
CA LEU A 191 -15.29 -1.95 -11.91
C LEU A 191 -15.74 -3.19 -12.71
N ASP A 192 -16.02 -3.03 -13.99
CA ASP A 192 -16.32 -4.14 -14.90
C ASP A 192 -15.12 -4.56 -15.78
N GLY A 193 -13.94 -3.96 -15.58
CA GLY A 193 -12.70 -4.25 -16.28
C GLY A 193 -12.46 -3.48 -17.56
N ARG A 194 -13.40 -2.64 -17.99
CA ARG A 194 -13.17 -1.74 -19.14
C ARG A 194 -12.10 -0.69 -18.82
N ILE A 195 -11.45 -0.18 -19.84
CA ILE A 195 -10.51 0.94 -19.71
C ILE A 195 -11.30 2.25 -19.65
N PRO A 196 -11.08 3.10 -18.62
CA PRO A 196 -11.68 4.43 -18.56
C PRO A 196 -11.24 5.30 -19.74
N GLU A 197 -12.18 6.03 -20.34
CA GLU A 197 -11.90 6.92 -21.48
C GLU A 197 -10.98 8.09 -21.11
N ASP A 198 -10.99 8.48 -19.83
CA ASP A 198 -10.16 9.55 -19.26
C ASP A 198 -8.83 9.07 -18.69
N ASN A 199 -8.39 7.84 -19.00
CA ASN A 199 -7.04 7.41 -18.67
C ASN A 199 -5.99 8.19 -19.47
N PRO A 200 -4.81 8.47 -18.87
CA PRO A 200 -3.78 9.31 -19.51
C PRO A 200 -3.21 8.70 -20.80
N ILE A 201 -3.26 7.37 -20.93
CA ILE A 201 -2.86 6.63 -22.14
C ILE A 201 -4.13 5.99 -22.72
N ASN A 202 -4.44 6.36 -23.95
CA ASN A 202 -5.65 5.89 -24.62
C ASN A 202 -5.65 4.35 -24.76
N ASN A 203 -6.79 3.71 -24.47
CA ASN A 203 -6.97 2.25 -24.49
C ASN A 203 -5.97 1.46 -23.62
N SER A 204 -5.39 2.08 -22.58
CA SER A 204 -4.46 1.45 -21.66
C SER A 204 -4.95 1.58 -20.21
N PRO A 205 -4.79 0.53 -19.38
CA PRO A 205 -5.07 0.63 -17.96
C PRO A 205 -4.02 1.46 -17.19
N VAL A 206 -2.91 1.84 -17.84
CA VAL A 206 -1.79 2.54 -17.20
C VAL A 206 -2.20 3.95 -16.78
N TYR A 207 -2.10 4.22 -15.47
CA TYR A 207 -2.37 5.53 -14.88
C TYR A 207 -1.09 6.31 -14.61
N SER A 208 -0.03 5.63 -14.11
CA SER A 208 1.31 6.20 -13.95
C SER A 208 2.37 5.14 -14.17
N ILE A 209 3.61 5.54 -14.48
CA ILE A 209 4.72 4.67 -14.85
C ILE A 209 5.95 4.93 -13.98
N GLY A 210 6.97 4.08 -14.10
CA GLY A 210 8.25 4.27 -13.42
C GLY A 210 8.21 3.88 -11.94
N HIS A 211 7.43 2.87 -11.60
CA HIS A 211 7.31 2.33 -10.25
C HIS A 211 8.12 1.04 -10.10
N ARG A 212 8.73 0.86 -8.90
CA ARG A 212 9.45 -0.36 -8.56
C ARG A 212 8.55 -1.41 -7.92
N ASN A 213 7.96 -1.09 -6.79
CA ASN A 213 7.08 -1.99 -6.03
C ASN A 213 6.14 -1.20 -5.09
N PRO A 214 5.14 -0.52 -5.63
CA PRO A 214 4.17 0.21 -4.82
C PRO A 214 3.22 -0.78 -4.11
N GLN A 215 3.00 -0.59 -2.79
CA GLN A 215 2.20 -1.51 -1.97
C GLN A 215 1.08 -0.83 -1.17
N GLY A 216 0.95 0.48 -1.21
CA GLY A 216 -0.13 1.20 -0.55
C GLY A 216 -0.76 2.25 -1.46
N LEU A 217 -2.05 2.47 -1.30
CA LEU A 217 -2.83 3.53 -1.95
C LEU A 217 -3.77 4.17 -0.94
N ALA A 218 -3.84 5.49 -0.91
CA ALA A 218 -4.81 6.23 -0.13
C ALA A 218 -5.12 7.59 -0.78
N TRP A 219 -6.33 8.09 -0.54
CA TRP A 219 -6.73 9.44 -0.94
C TRP A 219 -6.91 10.31 0.29
N ASP A 220 -6.49 11.56 0.19
CA ASP A 220 -6.81 12.57 1.18
C ASP A 220 -8.25 13.10 1.00
N SER A 221 -8.70 13.95 1.91
CA SER A 221 -10.03 14.57 1.87
C SER A 221 -10.28 15.48 0.64
N LYS A 222 -9.25 15.75 -0.17
CA LYS A 222 -9.32 16.52 -1.42
C LYS A 222 -9.22 15.63 -2.66
N ASN A 223 -9.31 14.31 -2.48
CA ASN A 223 -9.17 13.29 -3.52
C ASN A 223 -7.79 13.25 -4.18
N VAL A 224 -6.74 13.72 -3.49
CA VAL A 224 -5.36 13.55 -3.95
C VAL A 224 -4.92 12.13 -3.63
N LEU A 225 -4.40 11.41 -4.63
CA LEU A 225 -3.94 10.04 -4.49
C LEU A 225 -2.49 10.00 -4.02
N TYR A 226 -2.23 9.20 -3.00
CA TYR A 226 -0.89 8.88 -2.49
C TYR A 226 -0.60 7.39 -2.63
N ALA A 227 0.67 7.06 -2.86
CA ALA A 227 1.16 5.69 -2.84
C ALA A 227 2.40 5.57 -1.96
N SER A 228 2.54 4.42 -1.31
CA SER A 228 3.79 3.99 -0.67
C SER A 228 4.52 3.04 -1.59
N GLU A 229 5.85 3.14 -1.65
CA GLU A 229 6.66 2.38 -2.58
C GLU A 229 7.98 1.94 -1.97
N HIS A 230 8.40 0.70 -2.24
CA HIS A 230 9.70 0.18 -1.81
C HIS A 230 10.80 0.65 -2.76
N GLY A 231 11.84 1.28 -2.23
CA GLY A 231 13.09 1.55 -2.93
C GLY A 231 13.96 0.29 -3.11
N GLN A 232 15.13 0.43 -3.73
CA GLN A 232 15.99 -0.72 -4.05
C GLN A 232 16.62 -1.36 -2.79
N SER A 233 17.34 -0.57 -2.03
CA SER A 233 17.97 -0.99 -0.76
C SER A 233 17.55 -0.11 0.41
N ALA A 234 17.13 1.09 0.09
CA ALA A 234 16.64 2.19 0.89
C ALA A 234 15.81 3.06 -0.05
N HIS A 235 15.66 4.36 0.23
CA HIS A 235 14.92 5.31 -0.63
C HIS A 235 13.46 4.91 -0.83
N ASP A 236 12.88 4.25 0.19
CA ASP A 236 11.45 3.98 0.20
C ASP A 236 10.67 5.30 0.13
N GLU A 237 9.58 5.34 -0.62
CA GLU A 237 8.92 6.58 -1.01
C GLU A 237 7.46 6.66 -0.58
N ILE A 238 7.00 7.88 -0.31
CA ILE A 238 5.59 8.26 -0.36
C ILE A 238 5.44 9.23 -1.53
N ASN A 239 4.64 8.84 -2.49
CA ASN A 239 4.42 9.53 -3.73
C ASN A 239 3.03 10.18 -3.78
N ILE A 240 2.92 11.42 -4.32
CA ILE A 240 1.66 11.98 -4.78
C ILE A 240 1.46 11.54 -6.23
N ILE A 241 0.43 10.74 -6.48
CA ILE A 241 0.21 10.12 -7.78
C ILE A 241 -0.59 11.03 -8.70
N LYS A 242 -0.05 11.28 -9.90
CA LYS A 242 -0.67 12.08 -10.95
C LYS A 242 -0.87 11.24 -12.22
N PRO A 243 -1.97 11.44 -12.95
CA PRO A 243 -2.18 10.75 -14.22
C PRO A 243 -1.06 11.05 -15.22
N GLY A 244 -0.55 10.01 -15.88
CA GLY A 244 0.49 10.10 -16.88
C GLY A 244 1.90 10.40 -16.37
N ALA A 245 2.09 10.59 -15.07
CA ALA A 245 3.40 10.93 -14.53
C ALA A 245 4.34 9.71 -14.49
N ASN A 246 5.65 10.00 -14.61
CA ASN A 246 6.74 9.03 -14.48
C ASN A 246 7.47 9.25 -13.15
N TYR A 247 7.57 8.19 -12.33
CA TYR A 247 8.20 8.21 -11.00
C TYR A 247 9.68 7.78 -11.01
N GLY A 248 10.23 7.53 -12.20
CA GLY A 248 11.65 7.49 -12.43
C GLY A 248 12.33 6.14 -12.33
N TRP A 249 11.78 5.15 -11.64
CA TRP A 249 12.41 3.83 -11.56
C TRP A 249 12.56 3.16 -12.91
N PRO A 250 13.73 2.55 -13.27
CA PRO A 250 14.96 2.44 -12.45
C PRO A 250 15.99 3.55 -12.72
N LEU A 251 15.64 4.59 -13.48
CA LEU A 251 16.59 5.62 -13.95
C LEU A 251 17.04 6.56 -12.84
N VAL A 252 16.16 6.82 -11.87
CA VAL A 252 16.42 7.66 -10.68
C VAL A 252 15.75 7.06 -9.45
N GLN A 253 16.22 7.46 -8.26
CA GLN A 253 15.66 7.10 -6.96
C GLN A 253 15.58 8.32 -6.04
N GLY A 254 14.55 8.39 -5.22
CA GLY A 254 14.36 9.49 -4.28
C GLY A 254 14.31 10.85 -4.96
N ASN A 255 15.22 11.75 -4.59
CA ASN A 255 15.27 13.12 -5.13
C ASN A 255 16.22 13.31 -6.31
N GLU A 256 16.77 12.24 -6.86
CA GLU A 256 17.61 12.32 -8.05
C GLU A 256 16.86 12.97 -9.22
N GLU A 257 17.62 13.54 -10.15
CA GLU A 257 17.09 14.21 -11.33
C GLU A 257 17.53 13.48 -12.61
N SER A 258 16.65 13.47 -13.60
CA SER A 258 16.98 13.05 -14.95
C SER A 258 17.06 14.26 -15.87
N THR A 259 18.04 14.29 -16.76
CA THR A 259 18.13 15.29 -17.82
C THR A 259 17.37 14.88 -19.09
N GLU A 260 16.98 13.61 -19.19
CA GLU A 260 16.39 13.03 -20.39
C GLU A 260 14.86 12.96 -20.35
N ILE A 261 14.30 12.77 -19.15
CA ILE A 261 12.84 12.61 -18.95
C ILE A 261 12.34 13.42 -17.77
N MET A 262 11.09 13.88 -17.85
CA MET A 262 10.44 14.53 -16.74
C MET A 262 10.03 13.52 -15.67
N ILE A 263 10.54 13.69 -14.46
CA ILE A 263 10.29 12.83 -13.30
C ILE A 263 9.43 13.56 -12.28
N GLN A 264 8.41 12.90 -11.77
CA GLN A 264 7.68 13.34 -10.60
C GLN A 264 8.44 12.88 -9.34
N LYS A 265 9.01 13.84 -8.62
CA LYS A 265 9.72 13.55 -7.36
C LYS A 265 8.74 13.07 -6.27
N PRO A 266 9.20 12.20 -5.36
CA PRO A 266 8.41 11.77 -4.22
C PRO A 266 8.07 12.95 -3.29
N LEU A 267 6.96 12.83 -2.56
CA LEU A 267 6.63 13.74 -1.47
C LEU A 267 7.70 13.68 -0.38
N ILE A 268 8.16 12.47 -0.08
CA ILE A 268 9.24 12.18 0.85
C ILE A 268 9.82 10.80 0.56
N HIS A 269 11.11 10.63 0.85
CA HIS A 269 11.76 9.31 0.81
C HIS A 269 12.60 9.04 2.07
N SER A 270 12.86 7.77 2.36
CA SER A 270 13.53 7.30 3.58
C SER A 270 15.04 7.52 3.60
N LYS A 271 15.62 8.06 2.54
CA LYS A 271 17.09 8.17 2.34
C LYS A 271 17.76 6.81 2.49
N GLU A 272 18.74 6.67 3.38
CA GLU A 272 19.52 5.46 3.61
C GLU A 272 18.80 4.42 4.50
N GLU A 273 17.62 4.76 5.05
CA GLU A 273 16.85 3.82 5.86
C GLU A 273 15.95 2.95 4.99
N THR A 274 15.82 1.67 5.35
CA THR A 274 14.87 0.75 4.74
C THR A 274 13.68 0.55 5.69
N LEU A 275 12.54 1.09 5.32
CA LEU A 275 11.28 0.96 6.07
C LEU A 275 10.36 -0.12 5.48
N ALA A 276 10.41 -0.28 4.15
CA ALA A 276 9.52 -1.10 3.35
C ALA A 276 8.04 -0.79 3.67
N PRO A 277 7.55 0.43 3.31
CA PRO A 277 6.19 0.86 3.56
C PRO A 277 5.21 0.05 2.71
N SER A 278 4.10 -0.41 3.31
CA SER A 278 3.08 -1.21 2.64
C SER A 278 1.73 -0.49 2.70
N GLY A 279 0.72 -1.02 3.38
CA GLY A 279 -0.58 -0.36 3.47
C GLY A 279 -0.50 1.05 4.04
N ILE A 280 -1.30 1.95 3.49
CA ILE A 280 -1.45 3.34 3.95
C ILE A 280 -2.91 3.74 4.01
N THR A 281 -3.26 4.63 4.95
CA THR A 281 -4.61 5.20 5.05
C THR A 281 -4.56 6.60 5.64
N PHE A 282 -5.42 7.51 5.16
CA PHE A 282 -5.72 8.74 5.88
C PHE A 282 -6.73 8.48 6.97
N VAL A 283 -6.52 9.09 8.14
CA VAL A 283 -7.45 9.01 9.27
C VAL A 283 -8.43 10.17 9.18
N ASN A 284 -9.72 9.85 9.12
CA ASN A 284 -10.80 10.83 8.99
C ASN A 284 -11.43 11.18 10.34
N GLN A 285 -11.24 10.34 11.36
CA GLN A 285 -11.87 10.51 12.68
C GLN A 285 -10.90 10.16 13.82
N GLY A 286 -11.26 10.58 15.04
CA GLY A 286 -10.54 10.20 16.25
C GLY A 286 -9.21 10.91 16.48
N PRO A 287 -8.37 10.38 17.36
CA PRO A 287 -7.17 11.08 17.88
C PRO A 287 -6.10 11.38 16.82
N TRP A 288 -6.07 10.65 15.71
CA TRP A 288 -5.11 10.85 14.64
C TRP A 288 -5.72 11.47 13.38
N GLN A 289 -6.91 12.07 13.50
CA GLN A 289 -7.58 12.72 12.36
C GLN A 289 -6.65 13.62 11.55
N GLY A 290 -6.71 13.51 10.23
CA GLY A 290 -5.91 14.25 9.26
C GLY A 290 -4.50 13.70 9.04
N LYS A 291 -4.08 12.65 9.75
CA LYS A 291 -2.77 12.02 9.54
C LYS A 291 -2.84 10.93 8.47
N LEU A 292 -1.76 10.78 7.72
CA LEU A 292 -1.50 9.61 6.90
C LEU A 292 -0.78 8.56 7.76
N LEU A 293 -1.39 7.40 7.95
CA LEU A 293 -0.77 6.24 8.60
C LEU A 293 -0.10 5.36 7.55
N ILE A 294 1.07 4.80 7.90
CA ILE A 294 1.89 3.99 7.00
C ILE A 294 2.37 2.76 7.79
N ALA A 295 1.94 1.58 7.38
CA ALA A 295 2.40 0.31 7.92
C ALA A 295 3.77 -0.04 7.30
N ASN A 296 4.77 -0.34 8.14
CA ASN A 296 6.13 -0.59 7.68
C ASN A 296 6.57 -2.02 8.01
N LEU A 297 6.96 -2.76 6.97
CA LEU A 297 7.40 -4.15 7.08
C LEU A 297 8.78 -4.25 7.74
N ARG A 298 9.82 -3.69 7.12
CA ARG A 298 11.17 -3.76 7.65
C ARG A 298 11.40 -2.77 8.79
N GLY A 299 10.74 -1.62 8.74
CA GLY A 299 10.78 -0.62 9.81
C GLY A 299 10.09 -1.06 11.08
N GLN A 300 9.24 -2.10 11.04
CA GLN A 300 8.52 -2.71 12.18
C GLN A 300 7.84 -1.67 13.05
N GLN A 301 7.10 -0.77 12.41
CA GLN A 301 6.40 0.33 13.09
C GLN A 301 5.25 0.85 12.23
N LEU A 302 4.31 1.52 12.88
CA LEU A 302 3.34 2.36 12.23
C LEU A 302 3.89 3.80 12.20
N LEU A 303 4.00 4.43 11.04
CA LEU A 303 4.29 5.86 10.96
C LEU A 303 2.99 6.64 10.89
N ALA A 304 2.92 7.74 11.64
CA ALA A 304 1.86 8.74 11.54
C ALA A 304 2.47 10.04 10.98
N MET A 305 2.07 10.40 9.78
CA MET A 305 2.60 11.53 9.03
C MET A 305 1.59 12.68 8.99
N GLU A 306 2.03 13.87 9.34
CA GLU A 306 1.25 15.09 9.26
C GLU A 306 1.65 15.86 8.01
N LEU A 307 0.68 16.20 7.17
CA LEU A 307 0.88 16.99 5.98
C LEU A 307 0.42 18.44 6.19
N ASN A 308 0.96 19.34 5.38
CA ASN A 308 0.44 20.71 5.32
C ASN A 308 -1.00 20.72 4.76
N GLY A 309 -1.71 21.84 4.91
CA GLY A 309 -3.09 21.97 4.45
C GLY A 309 -3.29 21.75 2.93
N LYS A 310 -2.21 21.73 2.13
CA LYS A 310 -2.26 21.42 0.69
C LYS A 310 -1.92 19.94 0.38
N GLY A 311 -1.45 19.17 1.38
CA GLY A 311 -1.02 17.79 1.18
C GLY A 311 0.33 17.62 0.47
N THR A 312 1.08 18.70 0.26
CA THR A 312 2.29 18.73 -0.58
C THR A 312 3.60 18.84 0.21
N VAL A 313 3.53 18.97 1.51
CA VAL A 313 4.71 19.08 2.40
C VAL A 313 4.46 18.26 3.66
N VAL A 314 5.45 17.49 4.05
CA VAL A 314 5.45 16.75 5.31
C VAL A 314 5.89 17.69 6.44
N ASN A 315 5.00 17.93 7.40
CA ASN A 315 5.27 18.75 8.57
C ASN A 315 5.94 17.96 9.69
N ASN A 316 5.48 16.71 9.89
CA ASN A 316 5.96 15.86 10.98
C ASN A 316 5.77 14.38 10.62
N VAL A 317 6.65 13.53 11.13
CA VAL A 317 6.53 12.06 11.06
C VAL A 317 6.82 11.49 12.46
N GLN A 318 5.90 10.70 12.98
CA GLN A 318 6.00 10.04 14.27
C GLN A 318 5.99 8.53 14.10
N GLY A 319 6.99 7.83 14.67
CA GLY A 319 6.98 6.36 14.78
C GLY A 319 6.14 5.93 15.98
N LEU A 320 5.26 4.95 15.76
CA LEU A 320 4.34 4.37 16.74
C LEU A 320 4.52 2.86 16.76
N LEU A 321 4.30 2.21 17.90
CA LEU A 321 4.33 0.75 18.06
C LEU A 321 5.62 0.08 17.53
N LYS A 322 6.75 0.79 17.64
CA LYS A 322 8.03 0.35 17.07
C LYS A 322 8.51 -0.94 17.74
N ASN A 323 8.71 -1.99 16.93
CA ASN A 323 9.15 -3.33 17.35
C ASN A 323 8.15 -4.07 18.28
N GLU A 324 6.92 -3.59 18.44
CA GLU A 324 5.94 -4.23 19.33
C GLU A 324 5.24 -5.42 18.67
N TYR A 325 4.95 -5.31 17.37
CA TYR A 325 4.21 -6.31 16.60
C TYR A 325 5.00 -6.84 15.38
N GLY A 326 6.27 -6.49 15.26
CA GLY A 326 7.11 -6.87 14.15
C GLY A 326 6.70 -6.14 12.84
N ARG A 327 6.63 -6.88 11.75
CA ARG A 327 6.39 -6.37 10.39
C ARG A 327 4.91 -6.02 10.21
N LEU A 328 4.59 -4.74 10.07
CA LEU A 328 3.23 -4.27 9.79
C LEU A 328 3.01 -4.18 8.28
N ARG A 329 1.89 -4.77 7.78
CA ARG A 329 1.60 -4.84 6.35
C ARG A 329 0.44 -3.97 5.91
N GLU A 330 -0.68 -4.01 6.60
CA GLU A 330 -1.87 -3.25 6.26
C GLU A 330 -2.23 -2.29 7.38
N VAL A 331 -2.83 -1.17 7.01
CA VAL A 331 -3.50 -0.26 7.93
C VAL A 331 -4.73 0.34 7.24
N ILE A 332 -5.89 0.26 7.87
CA ILE A 332 -7.12 0.89 7.42
C ILE A 332 -7.87 1.52 8.59
N GLU A 333 -8.71 2.49 8.30
CA GLU A 333 -9.65 3.10 9.25
C GLU A 333 -11.05 2.55 9.02
N ASP A 334 -11.78 2.29 10.12
CA ASP A 334 -13.20 2.00 10.11
C ASP A 334 -14.03 3.27 10.37
N LYS A 335 -15.34 3.22 10.11
CA LYS A 335 -16.28 4.34 10.28
C LYS A 335 -16.35 4.89 11.71
N ASP A 336 -16.06 4.04 12.73
CA ASP A 336 -16.04 4.43 14.14
C ASP A 336 -14.71 5.09 14.56
N GLY A 337 -13.79 5.30 13.63
CA GLY A 337 -12.43 5.83 13.87
C GLY A 337 -11.48 4.79 14.45
N SER A 338 -11.89 3.53 14.56
CA SER A 338 -10.96 2.43 14.86
C SER A 338 -10.00 2.19 13.71
N ILE A 339 -8.76 1.84 14.04
CA ILE A 339 -7.73 1.52 13.05
C ILE A 339 -7.45 0.02 13.13
N TYR A 340 -7.46 -0.65 11.98
CA TYR A 340 -7.07 -2.04 11.88
C TYR A 340 -5.70 -2.15 11.22
N MET A 341 -4.87 -3.05 11.74
CA MET A 341 -3.54 -3.35 11.21
C MET A 341 -3.36 -4.86 11.09
N THR A 342 -2.56 -5.28 10.09
CA THR A 342 -2.11 -6.67 10.00
C THR A 342 -0.61 -6.79 10.20
N THR A 343 -0.17 -7.93 10.75
CA THR A 343 1.25 -8.29 10.77
C THR A 343 1.62 -9.19 9.60
N SER A 344 2.92 -9.34 9.34
CA SER A 344 3.48 -10.13 8.24
C SER A 344 4.81 -10.79 8.67
N ASN A 345 4.83 -11.37 9.87
CA ASN A 345 6.04 -11.95 10.45
C ASN A 345 6.39 -13.32 9.83
N ARG A 346 5.37 -14.00 9.25
CA ARG A 346 5.51 -15.28 8.52
C ARG A 346 5.82 -15.14 7.04
N ASP A 347 6.15 -13.95 6.54
CA ASP A 347 6.39 -13.70 5.10
C ASP A 347 7.74 -14.22 4.58
N GLY A 348 8.55 -14.84 5.43
CA GLY A 348 9.88 -15.35 5.12
C GLY A 348 11.01 -14.37 5.44
N ARG A 349 10.69 -13.13 5.85
CA ARG A 349 11.67 -12.08 6.22
C ARG A 349 11.50 -11.61 7.67
N GLY A 350 10.44 -12.02 8.33
CA GLY A 350 10.15 -11.73 9.72
C GLY A 350 10.73 -12.80 10.68
N LYS A 351 10.47 -12.57 11.97
CA LYS A 351 10.73 -13.52 13.04
C LYS A 351 9.40 -13.77 13.77
N PRO A 352 8.57 -14.71 13.29
CA PRO A 352 7.25 -14.91 13.85
C PRO A 352 7.32 -15.51 15.25
N ASP A 353 6.45 -15.07 16.14
CA ASP A 353 6.14 -15.77 17.37
C ASP A 353 5.11 -16.88 17.13
N ARG A 354 4.74 -17.59 18.21
CA ARG A 354 3.78 -18.71 18.12
C ARG A 354 2.39 -18.24 17.64
N ALA A 355 1.96 -17.04 18.04
CA ALA A 355 0.64 -16.49 17.78
C ALA A 355 0.57 -15.64 16.50
N ASP A 356 1.71 -15.42 15.80
CA ASP A 356 1.71 -14.67 14.53
C ASP A 356 1.04 -15.45 13.41
N ASP A 357 0.59 -14.80 12.36
CA ASP A 357 0.37 -13.36 12.20
C ASP A 357 -0.96 -12.93 12.83
N LYS A 358 -1.15 -11.62 12.99
CA LYS A 358 -2.26 -11.05 13.78
C LYS A 358 -3.01 -9.98 12.99
N ILE A 359 -4.29 -9.81 13.34
CA ILE A 359 -5.05 -8.59 13.06
C ILE A 359 -5.26 -7.85 14.38
N ILE A 360 -4.90 -6.58 14.39
CA ILE A 360 -4.89 -5.72 15.57
C ILE A 360 -5.86 -4.58 15.33
N LYS A 361 -6.74 -4.33 16.31
CA LYS A 361 -7.66 -3.18 16.33
C LYS A 361 -7.17 -2.16 17.35
N LEU A 362 -7.04 -0.90 16.92
CA LEU A 362 -6.83 0.26 17.78
C LEU A 362 -8.16 0.98 17.92
N ILE A 363 -8.69 1.05 19.15
CA ILE A 363 -10.01 1.62 19.46
C ILE A 363 -9.79 3.02 20.07
N PRO A 364 -10.36 4.10 19.53
CA PRO A 364 -10.26 5.43 20.13
C PRO A 364 -10.73 5.44 21.58
N LYS A 365 -9.98 6.13 22.48
CA LYS A 365 -10.34 6.30 23.90
C LYS A 365 -11.16 7.54 24.12
#